data_225642dfedbbfe6e5559246cafa4615f
#
_entry.id   225642dfedbbfe6e5559246cafa4615f
#
_cell.length_a   1.000
_cell.length_b   1.000
_cell.length_c   1.000
_cell.angle_alpha   90.00
_cell.angle_beta   90.00
_cell.angle_gamma   90.00
#
_symmetry.space_group_name_H-M   'P 1'
#
loop_
_entity.id
_entity.type
_entity.pdbx_description
1 polymer ?
#
loop_
_entity_poly.entity_id
_entity_poly.type
_entity_poly.pdbx_seq_one_letter_code
_entity_poly.pdbx_strand_id
1 'polypeptide(L)' 'MDADLKNLEERISKLVALCSSLKEENLELRQKSETLKSNMEQASAKLETLLGALPKSEEAA' A
#
# COMPACT_ATOMS: atom_id res chain seq x y z
N MET A 1 -11.63 -39.67 18.71
CA MET A 1 -10.29 -39.11 18.97
C MET A 1 -9.57 -38.79 17.69
N ASP A 2 -9.40 -39.75 16.79
CA ASP A 2 -8.71 -39.52 15.53
C ASP A 2 -9.39 -38.45 14.66
N ALA A 3 -10.72 -38.42 14.68
CA ALA A 3 -11.49 -37.42 13.95
C ALA A 3 -11.24 -36.01 14.48
N ASP A 4 -11.10 -35.89 15.80
CA ASP A 4 -10.83 -34.60 16.44
C ASP A 4 -9.42 -34.10 16.12
N LEU A 5 -8.46 -35.00 16.10
CA LEU A 5 -7.07 -34.68 15.75
C LEU A 5 -6.97 -34.25 14.30
N LYS A 6 -7.65 -34.96 13.39
CA LYS A 6 -7.69 -34.61 11.99
C LYS A 6 -8.32 -33.23 11.77
N ASN A 7 -9.42 -32.98 12.45
CA ASN A 7 -10.10 -31.69 12.38
C ASN A 7 -9.18 -30.57 12.86
N LEU A 8 -8.45 -30.80 13.93
CA LEU A 8 -7.49 -29.84 14.48
C LEU A 8 -6.35 -29.59 13.49
N GLU A 9 -5.82 -30.62 12.88
CA GLU A 9 -4.79 -30.50 11.86
C GLU A 9 -5.25 -29.67 10.68
N GLU A 10 -6.47 -29.92 10.21
CA GLU A 10 -7.05 -29.16 9.10
C GLU A 10 -7.20 -27.68 9.46
N ARG A 11 -7.65 -27.39 10.67
CA ARG A 11 -7.79 -26.01 11.15
C ARG A 11 -6.45 -25.30 11.21
N ILE A 12 -5.45 -26.00 11.72
CA ILE A 12 -4.08 -25.45 11.80
C ILE A 12 -3.56 -25.16 10.40
N SER A 13 -3.72 -26.08 9.48
CA SER A 13 -3.30 -25.89 8.09
C SER A 13 -3.97 -24.69 7.45
N LYS A 14 -5.27 -24.53 7.67
CA LYS A 14 -6.03 -23.38 7.15
C LYS A 14 -5.55 -22.07 7.75
N LEU A 15 -5.28 -22.08 9.06
CA LEU A 15 -4.78 -20.90 9.74
C LEU A 15 -3.39 -20.49 9.23
N VAL A 16 -2.52 -21.45 9.03
CA VAL A 16 -1.19 -21.19 8.49
C VAL A 16 -1.29 -20.62 7.08
N ALA A 17 -2.15 -21.21 6.25
CA ALA A 17 -2.38 -20.71 4.89
C ALA A 17 -2.94 -19.30 4.89
N LEU A 18 -3.88 -19.02 5.79
CA LEU A 18 -4.48 -17.70 5.92
C LEU A 18 -3.44 -16.68 6.40
N CYS A 19 -2.61 -17.03 7.36
CA CYS A 19 -1.54 -16.15 7.83
C CYS A 19 -0.55 -15.83 6.70
N SER A 20 -0.21 -16.82 5.90
CA SER A 20 0.69 -16.62 4.75
C SER A 20 0.07 -15.67 3.72
N SER A 21 -1.22 -15.88 3.43
CA SER A 21 -1.97 -15.02 2.51
C SER A 21 -2.06 -13.59 3.02
N LEU A 22 -2.33 -13.42 4.31
CA LEU A 22 -2.39 -12.09 4.93
C LEU A 22 -1.05 -11.37 4.89
N LYS A 23 0.03 -12.11 5.08
CA LYS A 23 1.38 -11.54 4.98
C LYS A 23 1.66 -11.02 3.58
N GLU A 24 1.26 -11.79 2.57
CA GLU A 24 1.42 -11.37 1.17
C GLU A 24 0.59 -10.13 0.87
N GLU A 25 -0.67 -10.13 1.28
CA GLU A 25 -1.55 -8.97 1.10
C GLU A 25 -1.01 -7.74 1.80
N ASN A 26 -0.48 -7.92 3.00
CA ASN A 26 0.11 -6.83 3.76
C ASN A 26 1.31 -6.24 3.03
N LEU A 27 2.16 -7.10 2.49
CA LEU A 27 3.32 -6.67 1.74
C LEU A 27 2.92 -5.90 0.48
N GLU A 28 1.94 -6.41 -0.25
CA GLU A 28 1.41 -5.73 -1.44
C GLU A 28 0.81 -4.38 -1.10
N LEU A 29 0.04 -4.30 -0.03
CA LEU A 29 -0.57 -3.06 0.42
C LEU A 29 0.49 -2.03 0.79
N ARG A 30 1.54 -2.46 1.47
CA ARG A 30 2.66 -1.57 1.82
C ARG A 30 3.36 -1.04 0.58
N GLN A 31 3.60 -1.90 -0.39
CA GLN A 31 4.22 -1.50 -1.65
C GLN A 31 3.36 -0.51 -2.42
N LYS A 32 2.06 -0.77 -2.49
CA LYS A 32 1.11 0.13 -3.14
C LYS A 32 1.06 1.48 -2.43
N SER A 33 1.06 1.44 -1.10
CA SER A 33 1.05 2.66 -0.29
C SER A 33 2.30 3.49 -0.53
N GLU A 34 3.46 2.86 -0.58
CA GLU A 34 4.72 3.54 -0.87
C GLU A 34 4.74 4.13 -2.28
N THR A 35 4.25 3.38 -3.25
CA THR A 35 4.17 3.84 -4.64
C THR A 35 3.24 5.05 -4.74
N LEU A 36 2.09 4.99 -4.10
CA LEU A 36 1.14 6.10 -4.05
C LEU A 36 1.78 7.33 -3.41
N LYS A 37 2.43 7.14 -2.30
CA LYS A 37 3.11 8.23 -1.58
C LYS A 37 4.17 8.88 -2.47
N SER A 38 4.98 8.06 -3.13
CA SER A 38 6.00 8.54 -4.05
C SER A 38 5.40 9.32 -5.21
N ASN A 39 4.31 8.80 -5.78
CA ASN A 39 3.60 9.47 -6.88
C ASN A 39 3.01 10.80 -6.42
N MET A 40 2.47 10.85 -5.22
CA MET A 40 1.93 12.09 -4.66
C MET A 40 3.03 13.12 -4.42
N GLU A 41 4.17 12.68 -3.91
CA GLU A 41 5.32 13.55 -3.69
C GLU A 41 5.85 14.12 -5.01
N GLN A 42 5.93 13.28 -6.04
CA GLN A 42 6.35 13.72 -7.38
C GLN A 42 5.35 14.69 -7.98
N ALA A 43 4.06 14.41 -7.85
CA ALA A 43 3.02 15.29 -8.35
C ALA A 43 3.04 16.63 -7.63
N SER A 44 3.23 16.61 -6.32
CA SER A 44 3.32 17.81 -5.51
C SER A 44 4.53 18.65 -5.89
N ALA A 45 5.67 18.00 -6.10
CA ALA A 45 6.90 18.68 -6.54
C ALA A 45 6.73 19.32 -7.92
N LYS A 46 6.08 18.61 -8.83
CA LYS A 46 5.78 19.13 -10.15
C LYS A 46 4.84 20.34 -10.09
N LEU A 47 3.83 20.26 -9.23
CA LEU A 47 2.91 21.35 -9.01
C LEU A 47 3.63 22.59 -8.47
N GLU A 48 4.49 22.40 -7.50
CA GLU A 48 5.30 23.49 -6.95
C GLU A 48 6.18 24.13 -8.01
N THR A 49 6.82 23.31 -8.85
CA THR A 49 7.65 23.78 -9.94
C THR A 49 6.83 24.60 -10.93
N LEU A 50 5.65 24.08 -11.29
CA LEU A 50 4.76 24.79 -12.22
C LEU A 50 4.26 26.09 -11.65
N LEU A 51 3.86 26.09 -10.37
CA LEU A 51 3.42 27.31 -9.70
C LEU A 51 4.54 28.33 -9.57
N GLY A 52 5.75 27.85 -9.30
CA GLY A 52 6.92 28.72 -9.24
C GLY A 52 7.33 29.26 -10.60
N ALA A 53 7.01 28.55 -11.67
CA ALA A 53 7.31 28.97 -13.03
C ALA A 53 6.26 29.89 -13.65
N LEU A 54 5.07 30.01 -13.00
CA LEU A 54 4.04 30.89 -13.49
C LEU A 54 4.52 32.34 -13.47
N PRO A 55 4.23 33.11 -14.53
CA PRO A 55 4.58 34.53 -14.51
C PRO A 55 3.86 35.23 -13.37
N LYS A 56 4.58 36.12 -12.72
CA LYS A 56 3.98 36.92 -11.64
C LYS A 56 3.20 38.10 -12.17
N SER A 57 2.47 37.87 -13.24
CA SER A 57 1.65 38.90 -13.87
C SER A 57 0.61 39.46 -12.95
N GLU A 58 0.14 38.63 -12.02
CA GLU A 58 -0.84 39.05 -11.03
C GLU A 58 -0.25 40.11 -10.10
N GLU A 59 1.01 39.96 -9.74
CA GLU A 59 1.71 40.95 -8.92
C GLU A 59 2.03 42.19 -9.72
N ALA A 60 2.28 42.04 -11.01
CA ALA A 60 2.56 43.14 -11.89
C ALA A 60 1.30 43.95 -12.22
N ALA A 61 0.18 43.27 -12.18
CA ALA A 61 -1.10 43.92 -12.40
C ALA A 61 -1.58 44.66 -11.15
#